data_4ae6eddd58db28b2bf3e6ad7a116a025
#
_entry.id   4ae6eddd58db28b2bf3e6ad7a116a025
#
_cell.length_a   1.000
_cell.length_b   1.000
_cell.length_c   1.000
_cell.angle_alpha   90.00
_cell.angle_beta   90.00
_cell.angle_gamma   90.00
#
_symmetry.space_group_name_H-M   'P 1'
#
loop_
_entity.id
_entity.type
_entity.pdbx_description
1 polymer ?
#
loop_
_entity_poly.entity_id
_entity_poly.type
_entity_poly.pdbx_seq_one_letter_code
_entity_poly.pdbx_strand_id
1 'polypeptide(L)'
;MSGAPDVASFMRPRLASALGVAPELVTDDLELATLGLSSLEIMEMIYDAEDELGIVFPEESLEGATTVGALITALETEAQAAKGKT
;
A
#
# COMPACT_ATOMS: atom_id res chain seq x y z
N MET A 1 3.68 21.09 -8.50
CA MET A 1 3.18 20.09 -7.58
C MET A 1 2.45 18.95 -8.29
N SER A 2 2.86 17.79 -7.98
CA SER A 2 2.20 16.62 -8.56
C SER A 2 0.81 16.44 -8.00
N GLY A 3 -0.14 16.06 -8.83
CA GLY A 3 -1.48 15.72 -8.38
C GLY A 3 -1.66 14.26 -8.07
N ALA A 4 -0.61 13.44 -8.23
CA ALA A 4 -0.72 12.01 -7.99
C ALA A 4 -0.70 11.73 -6.49
N PRO A 5 -1.56 10.81 -6.02
CA PRO A 5 -1.51 10.39 -4.63
C PRO A 5 -0.17 9.74 -4.32
N ASP A 6 0.34 10.00 -3.13
CA ASP A 6 1.60 9.39 -2.69
C ASP A 6 1.28 8.17 -1.84
N VAL A 7 1.12 7.04 -2.52
CA VAL A 7 0.77 5.79 -1.87
C VAL A 7 1.84 5.37 -0.87
N ALA A 8 3.11 5.52 -1.24
CA ALA A 8 4.20 5.10 -0.35
C ALA A 8 4.17 5.89 0.95
N SER A 9 3.98 7.21 0.85
CA SER A 9 3.93 8.06 2.04
C SER A 9 2.74 7.73 2.92
N PHE A 10 1.66 7.19 2.33
CA PHE A 10 0.50 6.78 3.11
C PHE A 10 0.74 5.41 3.76
N MET A 11 1.25 4.46 2.99
CA MET A 11 1.32 3.07 3.43
C MET A 11 2.45 2.79 4.41
N ARG A 12 3.63 3.37 4.18
CA ARG A 12 4.78 3.05 5.04
C ARG A 12 4.56 3.39 6.51
N PRO A 13 4.05 4.59 6.85
CA PRO A 13 3.79 4.88 8.27
C PRO A 13 2.76 3.95 8.88
N ARG A 14 1.75 3.55 8.11
CA ARG A 14 0.72 2.65 8.63
C ARG A 14 1.27 1.26 8.88
N LEU A 15 2.11 0.76 7.95
CA LEU A 15 2.77 -0.52 8.16
C LEU A 15 3.70 -0.45 9.37
N ALA A 16 4.46 0.63 9.48
CA ALA A 16 5.36 0.80 10.60
C ALA A 16 4.61 0.82 11.93
N SER A 17 3.49 1.53 11.97
CA SER A 17 2.66 1.61 13.17
C SER A 17 2.12 0.23 13.56
N ALA A 18 1.64 -0.53 12.55
CA ALA A 18 1.12 -1.87 12.81
C ALA A 18 2.21 -2.82 13.31
N LEU A 19 3.44 -2.61 12.86
CA LEU A 19 4.57 -3.45 13.26
C LEU A 19 5.27 -2.95 14.53
N GLY A 20 5.00 -1.72 14.94
CA GLY A 20 5.64 -1.13 16.11
C GLY A 20 7.09 -0.74 15.86
N VAL A 21 7.41 -0.34 14.64
CA VAL A 21 8.77 0.03 14.26
C VAL A 21 8.79 1.41 13.62
N ALA A 22 9.98 1.96 13.45
CA ALA A 22 10.13 3.23 12.73
C ALA A 22 9.85 3.02 11.24
N PRO A 23 9.26 4.03 10.54
CA PRO A 23 8.95 3.87 9.12
C PRO A 23 10.16 3.54 8.25
N GLU A 24 11.35 3.99 8.65
CA GLU A 24 12.57 3.72 7.89
C GLU A 24 12.90 2.23 7.84
N LEU A 25 12.38 1.46 8.79
CA LEU A 25 12.64 0.02 8.83
C LEU A 25 11.70 -0.76 7.91
N VAL A 26 10.68 -0.10 7.36
CA VAL A 26 9.75 -0.74 6.43
C VAL A 26 10.33 -0.58 5.03
N THR A 27 11.19 -1.53 4.66
CA THR A 27 11.86 -1.48 3.36
C THR A 27 11.08 -2.28 2.32
N ASP A 28 11.40 -2.04 1.05
CA ASP A 28 10.67 -2.64 -0.07
C ASP A 28 10.82 -4.15 -0.12
N ASP A 29 11.95 -4.67 0.36
CA ASP A 29 12.24 -6.10 0.25
C ASP A 29 11.64 -6.92 1.39
N LEU A 30 10.99 -6.29 2.36
CA LEU A 30 10.32 -7.03 3.43
C LEU A 30 9.18 -7.86 2.86
N GLU A 31 9.14 -9.13 3.23
CA GLU A 31 8.08 -10.02 2.77
C GLU A 31 6.88 -9.88 3.69
N LEU A 32 5.71 -9.67 3.09
CA LEU A 32 4.48 -9.46 3.86
C LEU A 32 4.17 -10.65 4.75
N ALA A 33 4.45 -11.86 4.29
CA ALA A 33 4.18 -13.07 5.05
C ALA A 33 4.99 -13.16 6.35
N THR A 34 6.14 -12.48 6.40
CA THR A 34 7.01 -12.54 7.57
C THR A 34 6.77 -11.41 8.56
N LEU A 35 5.86 -10.49 8.25
CA LEU A 35 5.60 -9.34 9.11
C LEU A 35 4.69 -9.66 10.29
N GLY A 36 4.01 -10.81 10.26
CA GLY A 36 3.09 -11.17 11.32
C GLY A 36 1.73 -10.46 11.22
N LEU A 37 1.46 -9.82 10.10
CA LEU A 37 0.18 -9.17 9.87
C LEU A 37 -0.76 -10.15 9.16
N SER A 38 -2.02 -10.18 9.59
CA SER A 38 -3.01 -11.00 8.92
C SER A 38 -3.44 -10.35 7.62
N SER A 39 -4.04 -11.18 6.74
CA SER A 39 -4.60 -10.66 5.49
C SER A 39 -5.63 -9.57 5.77
N LEU A 40 -6.43 -9.75 6.82
CA LEU A 40 -7.44 -8.77 7.16
C LEU A 40 -6.80 -7.43 7.54
N GLU A 41 -5.73 -7.47 8.33
CA GLU A 41 -5.04 -6.24 8.72
C GLU A 41 -4.51 -5.49 7.50
N ILE A 42 -3.93 -6.23 6.56
CA ILE A 42 -3.41 -5.62 5.34
C ILE A 42 -4.56 -5.04 4.51
N MET A 43 -5.65 -5.79 4.39
CA MET A 43 -6.81 -5.30 3.64
C MET A 43 -7.42 -4.05 4.27
N GLU A 44 -7.44 -3.98 5.60
CA GLU A 44 -7.95 -2.79 6.27
C GLU A 44 -7.10 -1.56 5.94
N MET A 45 -5.79 -1.73 5.86
CA MET A 45 -4.93 -0.63 5.45
C MET A 45 -5.21 -0.19 4.02
N ILE A 46 -5.48 -1.16 3.14
CA ILE A 46 -5.80 -0.86 1.76
C ILE A 46 -7.12 -0.12 1.66
N TYR A 47 -8.14 -0.54 2.44
CA TYR A 47 -9.42 0.17 2.47
C TYR A 47 -9.24 1.60 2.96
N ASP A 48 -8.38 1.80 3.97
CA ASP A 48 -8.08 3.15 4.44
C ASP A 48 -7.43 3.97 3.33
N ALA A 49 -6.54 3.35 2.56
CA ALA A 49 -5.90 4.03 1.44
C ALA A 49 -6.92 4.41 0.37
N GLU A 50 -7.87 3.50 0.08
CA GLU A 50 -8.93 3.80 -0.88
C GLU A 50 -9.72 5.02 -0.45
N ASP A 51 -10.08 5.06 0.82
CA ASP A 51 -10.89 6.14 1.35
C ASP A 51 -10.12 7.45 1.35
N GLU A 52 -8.87 7.39 1.78
CA GLU A 52 -8.05 8.58 1.91
C GLU A 52 -7.65 9.16 0.57
N LEU A 53 -7.35 8.29 -0.40
CA LEU A 53 -6.85 8.72 -1.71
C LEU A 53 -7.96 8.82 -2.75
N GLY A 54 -9.16 8.35 -2.43
CA GLY A 54 -10.29 8.42 -3.36
C GLY A 54 -10.14 7.50 -4.54
N ILE A 55 -9.49 6.34 -4.36
CA ILE A 55 -9.19 5.41 -5.43
C ILE A 55 -9.65 4.02 -5.02
N VAL A 56 -10.14 3.23 -5.97
CA VAL A 56 -10.50 1.84 -5.72
C VAL A 56 -9.36 0.96 -6.21
N PHE A 57 -8.92 0.04 -5.34
CA PHE A 57 -7.85 -0.90 -5.67
C PHE A 57 -8.46 -2.30 -5.85
N PRO A 58 -8.58 -2.80 -7.08
CA PRO A 58 -9.14 -4.14 -7.31
C PRO A 58 -8.27 -5.21 -6.64
N GLU A 59 -8.92 -6.22 -6.08
CA GLU A 59 -8.19 -7.29 -5.40
C GLU A 59 -7.20 -7.98 -6.31
N GLU A 60 -7.56 -8.18 -7.58
CA GLU A 60 -6.68 -8.89 -8.50
C GLU A 60 -5.38 -8.14 -8.76
N SER A 61 -5.37 -6.82 -8.62
CA SER A 61 -4.14 -6.06 -8.82
C SER A 61 -3.17 -6.25 -7.66
N LEU A 62 -3.66 -6.79 -6.54
CA LEU A 62 -2.85 -7.03 -5.35
C LEU A 62 -2.37 -8.47 -5.26
N GLU A 63 -2.91 -9.36 -6.08
CA GLU A 63 -2.49 -10.75 -6.11
C GLU A 63 -1.05 -10.81 -6.60
N GLY A 64 -0.26 -11.64 -5.95
CA GLY A 64 1.14 -11.77 -6.28
C GLY A 64 2.03 -10.75 -5.63
N ALA A 65 1.47 -9.74 -4.95
CA ALA A 65 2.28 -8.81 -4.17
C ALA A 65 2.73 -9.50 -2.90
N THR A 66 3.99 -9.90 -2.83
CA THR A 66 4.51 -10.66 -1.69
C THR A 66 5.43 -9.83 -0.81
N THR A 67 5.86 -8.66 -1.29
CA THR A 67 6.73 -7.77 -0.52
C THR A 67 6.08 -6.41 -0.36
N VAL A 68 6.61 -5.63 0.58
CA VAL A 68 6.14 -4.26 0.80
C VAL A 68 6.25 -3.44 -0.50
N GLY A 69 7.38 -3.54 -1.17
CA GLY A 69 7.59 -2.80 -2.42
C GLY A 69 6.61 -3.22 -3.50
N ALA A 70 6.36 -4.52 -3.63
CA ALA A 70 5.42 -5.01 -4.63
C ALA A 70 4.01 -4.51 -4.33
N LEU A 71 3.61 -4.51 -3.06
CA LEU A 71 2.30 -4.01 -2.66
C LEU A 71 2.17 -2.54 -3.00
N ILE A 72 3.15 -1.73 -2.61
CA ILE A 72 3.11 -0.30 -2.86
C ILE A 72 3.08 -0.02 -4.36
N THR A 73 3.89 -0.75 -5.14
CA THR A 73 3.92 -0.58 -6.60
C THR A 73 2.57 -0.91 -7.22
N ALA A 74 1.92 -1.98 -6.75
CA ALA A 74 0.61 -2.33 -7.25
C ALA A 74 -0.40 -1.23 -6.98
N LEU A 75 -0.37 -0.67 -5.77
CA LEU A 75 -1.27 0.43 -5.42
C LEU A 75 -0.95 1.69 -6.23
N GLU A 76 0.32 1.98 -6.42
CA GLU A 76 0.72 3.14 -7.22
C GLU A 76 0.26 3.00 -8.66
N THR A 77 0.33 1.80 -9.21
CA THR A 77 -0.11 1.54 -10.57
C THR A 77 -1.60 1.85 -10.71
N GLU A 78 -2.41 1.41 -9.75
CA GLU A 78 -3.83 1.69 -9.78
C GLU A 78 -4.13 3.17 -9.59
N ALA A 79 -3.37 3.84 -8.73
CA ALA A 79 -3.53 5.27 -8.52
C ALA A 79 -3.22 6.05 -9.79
N GLN A 80 -2.17 5.67 -10.51
CA GLN A 80 -1.83 6.31 -11.78
C GLN A 80 -2.91 6.06 -12.82
N ALA A 81 -3.43 4.84 -12.88
CA ALA A 81 -4.47 4.50 -13.85
C ALA A 81 -5.75 5.30 -13.57
N ALA A 82 -6.12 5.43 -12.30
CA ALA A 82 -7.30 6.20 -11.93
C ALA A 82 -7.13 7.66 -12.30
N LYS A 83 -5.95 8.22 -12.06
CA LYS A 83 -5.68 9.61 -12.40
C LYS A 83 -5.71 9.82 -13.90
N GLY A 84 -5.18 8.87 -14.65
CA GLY A 84 -5.11 8.99 -16.09
C GLY A 84 -6.45 8.89 -16.79
N LYS A 85 -7.50 8.49 -16.09
CA LYS A 85 -8.82 8.32 -16.69
C LYS A 85 -9.66 9.58 -16.68
N THR A 86 -9.24 10.59 -16.01
CA THR A 86 -10.02 11.83 -15.95
C THR A 86 -9.80 12.73 -17.16
#